data_cd2f103d6314d5d4741a5e687c4ebe2a
#
_entry.id   cd2f103d6314d5d4741a5e687c4ebe2a
#
_cell.length_a   1.000
_cell.length_b   1.000
_cell.length_c   1.000
_cell.angle_alpha   90.00
_cell.angle_beta   90.00
_cell.angle_gamma   90.00
#
_symmetry.space_group_name_H-M   'P 1'
#
loop_
_entity.id
_entity.type
_entity.pdbx_description
1 polymer ?
#
loop_
_entity_poly.entity_id
_entity_poly.type
_entity_poly.pdbx_seq_one_letter_code
_entity_poly.pdbx_strand_id
1 'polypeptide(L)'
;NTYFFHHGVASGDPLEDRVILWTRVTPQKPGPVETILEISESENFNKVVFSKKLQTSSLSDYTIKYDFVAKRYCNSDKWFFYRFRIGNTISDIGKSKTFSTNTSVVKIGIFSCSNYPAGYFNAYEAAAKKNDLDLWLHLGDYLYEYPMGGYATDDAEKLGRVPKPLHEMISLSDYRQRHAQYKLDQGSKALHKNAPLIAVWDDHEFSNDAWKRGAENHSGDGSEGDFYARRSAAIKAYYEWMPIREQQNKRRIFREFKIGKLIHLLMLDTRQYARDKQIQPKEYLTESGFNQAKFYDELNSKNRELIGSEQLAWIEDSIFKTDAVWTIFGQQVLMAKLKFPDLSKMIASEEIPSFLKPYLKFLGLGIPSNLDAWDGYPAERNKLYKLMNNANKKFISLAGDTHNSWVSELEDLSGKKVGVELGAPSVTSPGITDILNLDRRKFINSIVKINKELKWMDPSNRGYLSLDCRKNKIIASFNFIKELERINPEIISTQSFALHQDKLGLEKIKA
;
A
#
# COMPACT_ATOMS: atom_id res chain seq x y z
N ASN A 1 -29.08 19.75 17.40
CA ASN A 1 -28.20 19.50 16.21
C ASN A 1 -26.90 18.85 16.66
N THR A 2 -26.89 17.52 16.80
CA THR A 2 -25.70 16.77 17.14
C THR A 2 -25.02 16.30 15.85
N TYR A 3 -23.83 16.81 15.57
CA TYR A 3 -22.96 16.34 14.51
C TYR A 3 -21.90 15.44 15.13
N PHE A 4 -21.51 14.37 14.42
CA PHE A 4 -20.57 13.39 14.95
C PHE A 4 -19.37 13.21 14.00
N PHE A 5 -18.20 13.09 14.58
CA PHE A 5 -16.94 12.79 13.87
C PHE A 5 -16.57 11.31 14.01
N HIS A 6 -17.51 10.41 13.64
CA HIS A 6 -17.37 8.95 13.87
C HIS A 6 -16.13 8.33 13.21
N HIS A 7 -15.70 8.90 12.08
CA HIS A 7 -14.62 8.38 11.28
C HIS A 7 -13.23 8.93 11.68
N GLY A 8 -13.16 9.66 12.79
CA GLY A 8 -11.93 10.23 13.31
C GLY A 8 -11.37 11.36 12.46
N VAL A 9 -10.08 11.60 12.64
CA VAL A 9 -9.30 12.59 11.91
C VAL A 9 -8.07 11.93 11.28
N ALA A 10 -7.54 12.54 10.22
CA ALA A 10 -6.36 12.03 9.54
C ALA A 10 -5.53 13.20 8.98
N SER A 11 -4.24 12.97 8.82
CA SER A 11 -3.37 13.87 8.05
C SER A 11 -2.56 13.08 7.01
N GLY A 12 -2.09 13.77 5.99
CA GLY A 12 -1.31 13.08 4.96
C GLY A 12 -0.61 14.00 3.97
N ASP A 13 0.15 13.38 3.09
CA ASP A 13 0.98 14.05 2.09
C ASP A 13 1.81 15.22 2.66
N PRO A 14 2.61 14.99 3.74
CA PRO A 14 3.43 16.02 4.33
C PRO A 14 4.53 16.46 3.35
N LEU A 15 4.59 17.75 3.10
CA LEU A 15 5.68 18.41 2.38
C LEU A 15 6.55 19.18 3.38
N GLU A 16 7.53 19.94 2.90
CA GLU A 16 8.35 20.79 3.76
C GLU A 16 7.53 21.88 4.46
N ASP A 17 6.54 22.43 3.75
CA ASP A 17 5.80 23.62 4.17
C ASP A 17 4.33 23.35 4.55
N ARG A 18 3.74 22.21 4.19
CA ARG A 18 2.31 21.94 4.30
C ARG A 18 1.97 20.47 4.46
N VAL A 19 0.74 20.21 4.89
CA VAL A 19 0.20 18.86 5.07
C VAL A 19 -1.32 18.87 4.90
N ILE A 20 -1.88 17.79 4.37
CA ILE A 20 -3.34 17.62 4.30
C ILE A 20 -3.89 17.25 5.67
N LEU A 21 -4.96 17.90 6.08
CA LEU A 21 -5.76 17.57 7.27
C LEU A 21 -7.15 17.15 6.81
N TRP A 22 -7.68 16.09 7.41
CA TRP A 22 -8.91 15.43 6.96
C TRP A 22 -9.82 15.06 8.14
N THR A 23 -11.11 15.14 7.92
CA THR A 23 -12.16 14.52 8.74
C THR A 23 -13.40 14.25 7.91
N ARG A 24 -14.37 13.57 8.48
CA ARG A 24 -15.73 13.44 7.97
C ARG A 24 -16.77 13.77 9.03
N VAL A 25 -17.76 14.52 8.66
CA VAL A 25 -18.90 14.83 9.50
C VAL A 25 -20.05 13.88 9.19
N THR A 26 -20.71 13.36 10.21
CA THR A 26 -21.99 12.65 10.04
C THR A 26 -23.12 13.59 10.49
N PRO A 27 -23.83 14.26 9.55
CA PRO A 27 -24.89 15.19 9.91
C PRO A 27 -26.17 14.43 10.26
N GLN A 28 -26.96 14.95 11.21
CA GLN A 28 -28.28 14.39 11.51
C GLN A 28 -29.36 14.73 10.45
N LYS A 29 -29.15 15.80 9.70
CA LYS A 29 -30.03 16.24 8.63
C LYS A 29 -29.24 16.52 7.36
N PRO A 30 -29.76 16.20 6.17
CA PRO A 30 -29.12 16.58 4.93
C PRO A 30 -28.94 18.11 4.82
N GLY A 31 -27.87 18.52 4.18
CA GLY A 31 -27.57 19.92 3.91
C GLY A 31 -26.09 20.25 4.09
N PRO A 32 -25.67 21.47 3.71
CA PRO A 32 -24.30 21.92 3.96
C PRO A 32 -23.99 22.02 5.45
N VAL A 33 -22.75 21.67 5.81
CA VAL A 33 -22.24 21.74 7.19
C VAL A 33 -21.02 22.64 7.24
N GLU A 34 -21.04 23.63 8.13
CA GLU A 34 -19.87 24.44 8.47
C GLU A 34 -19.13 23.82 9.64
N THR A 35 -17.83 23.72 9.53
CA THR A 35 -16.92 23.17 10.52
C THR A 35 -15.76 24.13 10.71
N ILE A 36 -15.19 24.16 11.90
CA ILE A 36 -14.00 24.94 12.20
C ILE A 36 -12.84 23.99 12.43
N LEU A 37 -11.77 24.14 11.62
CA LEU A 37 -10.46 23.54 11.86
C LEU A 37 -9.69 24.43 12.83
N GLU A 38 -9.09 23.83 13.85
CA GLU A 38 -8.22 24.50 14.82
C GLU A 38 -6.88 23.78 14.91
N ILE A 39 -5.78 24.55 14.96
CA ILE A 39 -4.40 24.06 15.11
C ILE A 39 -3.78 24.63 16.38
N SER A 40 -3.04 23.79 17.08
CA SER A 40 -2.26 24.15 18.28
C SER A 40 -0.90 23.48 18.29
N GLU A 41 0.09 24.10 18.91
CA GLU A 41 1.40 23.48 19.17
C GLU A 41 1.37 22.55 20.40
N SER A 42 0.27 22.51 21.13
CA SER A 42 0.07 21.64 22.29
C SER A 42 -1.26 20.90 22.22
N GLU A 43 -1.26 19.65 22.69
CA GLU A 43 -2.43 18.76 22.63
C GLU A 43 -3.63 19.29 23.43
N ASN A 44 -3.39 20.05 24.49
CA ASN A 44 -4.45 20.63 25.33
C ASN A 44 -5.11 21.88 24.72
N PHE A 45 -4.66 22.36 23.55
CA PHE A 45 -5.19 23.53 22.86
C PHE A 45 -5.26 24.80 23.73
N ASN A 46 -4.32 24.99 24.66
CA ASN A 46 -4.24 26.21 25.45
C ASN A 46 -4.08 27.48 24.59
N LYS A 47 -3.46 27.34 23.42
CA LYS A 47 -3.31 28.37 22.41
C LYS A 47 -3.59 27.82 21.02
N VAL A 48 -4.63 28.33 20.39
CA VAL A 48 -4.91 28.07 18.97
C VAL A 48 -4.06 29.02 18.12
N VAL A 49 -3.16 28.47 17.30
CA VAL A 49 -2.28 29.26 16.43
C VAL A 49 -2.88 29.51 15.05
N PHE A 50 -3.85 28.69 14.64
CA PHE A 50 -4.59 28.84 13.40
C PHE A 50 -6.02 28.34 13.56
N SER A 51 -6.97 29.04 12.92
CA SER A 51 -8.37 28.63 12.84
C SER A 51 -8.95 28.95 11.48
N LYS A 52 -9.76 28.04 10.93
CA LYS A 52 -10.37 28.20 9.61
C LYS A 52 -11.78 27.61 9.57
N LYS A 53 -12.74 28.37 9.07
CA LYS A 53 -14.07 27.87 8.70
C LYS A 53 -13.99 27.11 7.38
N LEU A 54 -14.56 25.93 7.36
CA LEU A 54 -14.63 25.01 6.22
C LEU A 54 -16.07 24.54 6.03
N GLN A 55 -16.45 24.26 4.80
CA GLN A 55 -17.78 23.75 4.48
C GLN A 55 -17.69 22.41 3.78
N THR A 56 -18.68 21.58 4.02
CA THR A 56 -18.85 20.29 3.35
C THR A 56 -20.34 19.98 3.12
N SER A 57 -20.59 19.01 2.25
CA SER A 57 -21.94 18.56 1.93
C SER A 57 -21.94 17.12 1.41
N SER A 58 -23.11 16.58 1.08
CA SER A 58 -23.29 15.28 0.45
C SER A 58 -22.55 15.14 -0.90
N LEU A 59 -22.20 16.23 -1.57
CA LEU A 59 -21.42 16.20 -2.81
C LEU A 59 -20.03 15.57 -2.65
N SER A 60 -19.44 15.73 -1.47
CA SER A 60 -18.15 15.11 -1.06
C SER A 60 -18.33 14.07 0.04
N ASP A 61 -19.50 13.48 0.19
CA ASP A 61 -19.84 12.54 1.27
C ASP A 61 -19.55 13.11 2.67
N TYR A 62 -19.70 14.41 2.84
CA TYR A 62 -19.39 15.14 4.08
C TYR A 62 -17.94 15.01 4.55
N THR A 63 -17.02 14.63 3.68
CA THR A 63 -15.59 14.69 3.98
C THR A 63 -15.09 16.13 3.89
N ILE A 64 -14.08 16.44 4.68
CA ILE A 64 -13.39 17.73 4.71
C ILE A 64 -11.91 17.46 4.53
N LYS A 65 -11.30 18.21 3.61
CA LYS A 65 -9.87 18.15 3.33
C LYS A 65 -9.33 19.56 3.21
N TYR A 66 -8.29 19.86 3.96
CA TYR A 66 -7.65 21.17 3.95
C TYR A 66 -6.13 21.05 3.84
N ASP A 67 -5.55 21.72 2.86
CA ASP A 67 -4.09 21.78 2.66
C ASP A 67 -3.51 22.87 3.57
N PHE A 68 -3.11 22.49 4.77
CA PHE A 68 -2.62 23.39 5.82
C PHE A 68 -1.17 23.80 5.58
N VAL A 69 -0.91 25.08 5.35
CA VAL A 69 0.45 25.64 5.20
C VAL A 69 1.09 25.78 6.58
N ALA A 70 1.64 24.68 7.09
CA ALA A 70 2.17 24.55 8.45
C ALA A 70 3.33 25.52 8.72
N LYS A 71 4.23 25.74 7.76
CA LYS A 71 5.42 26.62 7.86
C LYS A 71 5.10 28.04 8.35
N ARG A 72 3.87 28.50 8.16
CA ARG A 72 3.45 29.84 8.61
C ARG A 72 3.14 29.91 10.11
N TYR A 73 2.86 28.79 10.75
CA TYR A 73 2.28 28.72 12.08
C TYR A 73 3.01 27.77 13.02
N CYS A 74 3.70 26.78 12.49
CA CYS A 74 4.34 25.69 13.24
C CYS A 74 5.76 25.46 12.74
N ASN A 75 6.64 25.00 13.62
CA ASN A 75 8.00 24.63 13.25
C ASN A 75 8.03 23.26 12.57
N SER A 76 8.78 23.14 11.47
CA SER A 76 9.06 21.84 10.84
C SER A 76 9.79 20.90 11.82
N ASP A 77 9.66 19.58 11.62
CA ASP A 77 10.16 18.52 12.50
C ASP A 77 9.59 18.54 13.93
N LYS A 78 8.61 19.40 14.21
CA LYS A 78 7.86 19.44 15.47
C LYS A 78 6.44 18.96 15.24
N TRP A 79 5.92 18.22 16.22
CA TRP A 79 4.52 17.85 16.24
C TRP A 79 3.67 19.08 16.49
N PHE A 80 2.59 19.24 15.71
CA PHE A 80 1.47 20.11 16.01
C PHE A 80 0.21 19.25 16.08
N PHE A 81 -0.84 19.82 16.71
CA PHE A 81 -2.11 19.15 16.96
C PHE A 81 -3.22 19.85 16.20
N TYR A 82 -4.18 19.09 15.74
CA TYR A 82 -5.33 19.62 15.01
C TYR A 82 -6.61 18.93 15.45
N ARG A 83 -7.71 19.66 15.36
CA ARG A 83 -9.06 19.15 15.61
C ARG A 83 -10.08 19.90 14.77
N PHE A 84 -11.24 19.30 14.62
CA PHE A 84 -12.39 19.92 13.98
C PHE A 84 -13.51 20.10 15.00
N ARG A 85 -14.31 21.17 14.87
CA ARG A 85 -15.45 21.37 15.74
C ARG A 85 -16.66 21.97 15.02
N ILE A 86 -17.84 21.63 15.52
CA ILE A 86 -19.12 22.17 15.10
C ILE A 86 -19.88 22.53 16.38
N GLY A 87 -20.03 23.81 16.64
CA GLY A 87 -20.55 24.27 17.93
C GLY A 87 -19.70 23.75 19.09
N ASN A 88 -20.30 22.98 19.98
CA ASN A 88 -19.62 22.36 21.14
C ASN A 88 -19.11 20.94 20.88
N THR A 89 -19.43 20.37 19.73
CA THR A 89 -18.94 19.03 19.36
C THR A 89 -17.54 19.13 18.77
N ILE A 90 -16.60 18.37 19.33
CA ILE A 90 -15.18 18.34 18.95
C ILE A 90 -14.83 16.94 18.46
N SER A 91 -14.03 16.86 17.39
CA SER A 91 -13.45 15.61 16.88
C SER A 91 -12.38 15.06 17.84
N ASP A 92 -11.87 13.87 17.52
CA ASP A 92 -10.57 13.44 18.05
C ASP A 92 -9.51 14.50 17.77
N ILE A 93 -8.48 14.55 18.62
CA ILE A 93 -7.29 15.36 18.39
C ILE A 93 -6.29 14.52 17.60
N GLY A 94 -5.92 15.01 16.42
CA GLY A 94 -4.84 14.44 15.64
C GLY A 94 -3.54 15.19 15.85
N LYS A 95 -2.41 14.52 15.61
CA LYS A 95 -1.10 15.15 15.52
C LYS A 95 -0.48 14.94 14.14
N SER A 96 0.27 15.93 13.68
CA SER A 96 0.98 15.86 12.40
C SER A 96 2.25 16.68 12.44
N LYS A 97 3.08 16.57 11.41
CA LYS A 97 4.26 17.39 11.23
C LYS A 97 4.67 17.49 9.76
N THR A 98 5.51 18.46 9.46
CA THR A 98 6.25 18.59 8.20
C THR A 98 7.73 18.34 8.44
N PHE A 99 8.49 18.11 7.38
CA PHE A 99 9.90 17.73 7.46
C PHE A 99 10.77 18.83 6.88
N SER A 100 11.74 19.32 7.66
CA SER A 100 12.67 20.35 7.22
C SER A 100 13.75 19.77 6.30
N THR A 101 14.45 20.64 5.59
CA THR A 101 15.65 20.25 4.81
C THR A 101 16.76 19.62 5.67
N ASN A 102 16.73 19.84 6.98
CA ASN A 102 17.72 19.35 7.94
C ASN A 102 17.29 18.04 8.64
N THR A 103 16.13 17.48 8.30
CA THR A 103 15.67 16.19 8.86
C THR A 103 16.74 15.12 8.63
N SER A 104 17.25 14.54 9.71
CA SER A 104 18.36 13.57 9.70
C SER A 104 17.99 12.19 10.19
N VAL A 105 16.85 12.06 10.84
CA VAL A 105 16.28 10.81 11.34
C VAL A 105 14.78 10.82 11.09
N VAL A 106 14.26 9.73 10.54
CA VAL A 106 12.81 9.56 10.35
C VAL A 106 12.44 8.09 10.51
N LYS A 107 11.34 7.83 11.21
CA LYS A 107 10.78 6.49 11.36
C LYS A 107 9.48 6.37 10.59
N ILE A 108 9.46 5.41 9.67
CA ILE A 108 8.37 5.20 8.72
C ILE A 108 7.72 3.84 8.96
N GLY A 109 6.39 3.80 9.12
CA GLY A 109 5.63 2.54 9.08
C GLY A 109 5.17 2.24 7.66
N ILE A 110 5.22 0.98 7.23
CA ILE A 110 4.79 0.55 5.90
C ILE A 110 3.73 -0.54 6.06
N PHE A 111 2.58 -0.32 5.43
CA PHE A 111 1.40 -1.16 5.50
C PHE A 111 0.84 -1.45 4.12
N SER A 112 0.17 -2.59 3.98
CA SER A 112 -0.59 -2.95 2.78
C SER A 112 -1.66 -3.98 3.11
N CYS A 113 -2.64 -4.16 2.21
CA CYS A 113 -3.53 -5.30 2.21
C CYS A 113 -4.34 -5.45 3.51
N SER A 114 -5.12 -4.41 3.84
CA SER A 114 -6.01 -4.38 5.00
C SER A 114 -7.43 -4.81 4.61
N ASN A 115 -7.70 -6.11 4.73
CA ASN A 115 -9.01 -6.69 4.42
C ASN A 115 -9.87 -6.74 5.68
N TYR A 116 -10.95 -5.94 5.73
CA TYR A 116 -11.80 -5.78 6.90
C TYR A 116 -12.48 -7.08 7.34
N PRO A 117 -13.07 -7.91 6.45
CA PRO A 117 -13.69 -9.18 6.84
C PRO A 117 -12.69 -10.21 7.37
N ALA A 118 -11.42 -10.12 6.99
CA ALA A 118 -10.40 -11.11 7.37
C ALA A 118 -9.90 -10.98 8.81
N GLY A 119 -10.22 -9.89 9.52
CA GLY A 119 -9.82 -9.71 10.92
C GLY A 119 -9.66 -8.26 11.36
N TYR A 120 -9.31 -8.09 12.61
CA TYR A 120 -9.09 -6.77 13.22
C TYR A 120 -7.75 -6.16 12.78
N PHE A 121 -7.73 -4.83 12.58
CA PHE A 121 -6.53 -4.11 12.14
C PHE A 121 -5.53 -3.90 13.28
N ASN A 122 -5.14 -5.01 13.94
CA ASN A 122 -4.22 -5.01 15.07
C ASN A 122 -2.85 -4.45 14.72
N ALA A 123 -2.39 -4.59 13.47
CA ALA A 123 -1.13 -3.99 13.02
C ALA A 123 -1.16 -2.46 13.08
N TYR A 124 -2.27 -1.82 12.69
CA TYR A 124 -2.45 -0.38 12.83
C TYR A 124 -2.46 0.04 14.30
N GLU A 125 -3.20 -0.69 15.13
CA GLU A 125 -3.30 -0.38 16.56
C GLU A 125 -1.96 -0.58 17.29
N ALA A 126 -1.20 -1.62 16.94
CA ALA A 126 0.14 -1.86 17.48
C ALA A 126 1.09 -0.70 17.18
N ALA A 127 1.11 -0.24 15.93
CA ALA A 127 1.90 0.92 15.53
C ALA A 127 1.45 2.22 16.21
N ALA A 128 0.13 2.43 16.33
CA ALA A 128 -0.44 3.58 17.02
C ALA A 128 -0.09 3.60 18.51
N LYS A 129 -0.16 2.46 19.20
CA LYS A 129 0.19 2.33 20.62
C LYS A 129 1.68 2.54 20.87
N LYS A 130 2.53 2.04 19.97
CA LYS A 130 3.96 2.30 20.03
C LYS A 130 4.29 3.77 19.85
N ASN A 131 3.49 4.48 19.06
CA ASN A 131 3.49 5.94 18.89
C ASN A 131 4.88 6.54 18.59
N ASP A 132 5.70 5.82 17.82
CA ASP A 132 7.07 6.19 17.49
C ASP A 132 7.29 6.46 16.00
N LEU A 133 6.24 6.40 15.18
CA LEU A 133 6.30 6.70 13.75
C LEU A 133 6.20 8.20 13.50
N ASP A 134 7.05 8.70 12.60
CA ASP A 134 7.00 10.07 12.09
C ASP A 134 6.01 10.24 10.95
N LEU A 135 5.87 9.19 10.13
CA LEU A 135 4.88 9.05 9.07
C LEU A 135 4.64 7.57 8.78
N TRP A 136 3.60 7.29 8.01
CA TRP A 136 3.34 5.94 7.54
C TRP A 136 2.93 5.91 6.08
N LEU A 137 3.28 4.81 5.40
CA LEU A 137 2.93 4.56 4.01
C LEU A 137 1.87 3.47 3.94
N HIS A 138 0.96 3.60 3.00
CA HIS A 138 0.09 2.51 2.59
C HIS A 138 0.31 2.23 1.09
N LEU A 139 0.73 1.01 0.78
CA LEU A 139 1.17 0.61 -0.56
C LEU A 139 0.03 0.05 -1.43
N GLY A 140 -1.21 0.23 -1.00
CA GLY A 140 -2.39 -0.26 -1.71
C GLY A 140 -3.12 -1.38 -0.98
N ASP A 141 -4.29 -1.72 -1.51
CA ASP A 141 -5.26 -2.60 -0.86
C ASP A 141 -5.65 -2.09 0.55
N TYR A 142 -5.87 -0.78 0.63
CA TYR A 142 -6.40 -0.16 1.84
C TYR A 142 -7.79 -0.69 2.16
N LEU A 143 -8.56 -1.05 1.12
CA LEU A 143 -9.85 -1.72 1.20
C LEU A 143 -10.01 -2.72 0.05
N TYR A 144 -11.04 -3.58 0.14
CA TYR A 144 -11.33 -4.63 -0.83
C TYR A 144 -12.76 -4.52 -1.32
N GLU A 145 -12.98 -4.72 -2.63
CA GLU A 145 -14.26 -4.53 -3.31
C GLU A 145 -15.24 -5.68 -3.16
N TYR A 146 -14.79 -6.84 -2.71
CA TYR A 146 -15.58 -8.08 -2.71
C TYR A 146 -16.88 -8.02 -1.91
N PRO A 147 -17.91 -8.79 -2.36
CA PRO A 147 -19.14 -8.96 -1.61
C PRO A 147 -18.97 -9.90 -0.40
N MET A 148 -19.98 -9.97 0.45
CA MET A 148 -20.10 -11.07 1.42
C MET A 148 -20.18 -12.41 0.69
N GLY A 149 -19.44 -13.41 1.16
CA GLY A 149 -19.24 -14.69 0.46
C GLY A 149 -18.10 -14.68 -0.57
N GLY A 150 -17.46 -13.52 -0.80
CA GLY A 150 -16.24 -13.39 -1.63
C GLY A 150 -14.95 -13.66 -0.86
N TYR A 151 -13.84 -13.18 -1.42
CA TYR A 151 -12.51 -13.43 -0.88
C TYR A 151 -12.36 -13.03 0.59
N ALA A 152 -11.87 -13.97 1.40
CA ALA A 152 -11.52 -13.80 2.82
C ALA A 152 -12.69 -13.32 3.72
N THR A 153 -13.92 -13.73 3.42
CA THR A 153 -15.13 -13.40 4.22
C THR A 153 -15.64 -14.56 5.08
N ASP A 154 -14.95 -15.72 5.11
CA ASP A 154 -15.43 -16.94 5.76
C ASP A 154 -15.77 -16.75 7.25
N ASP A 155 -14.96 -16.00 7.97
CA ASP A 155 -15.15 -15.68 9.38
C ASP A 155 -15.81 -14.32 9.65
N ALA A 156 -16.25 -13.60 8.62
CA ALA A 156 -16.73 -12.22 8.75
C ALA A 156 -17.89 -12.04 9.73
N GLU A 157 -18.87 -12.96 9.73
CA GLU A 157 -20.01 -12.95 10.67
C GLU A 157 -19.55 -13.21 12.10
N LYS A 158 -18.73 -14.25 12.30
CA LYS A 158 -18.16 -14.63 13.60
C LYS A 158 -17.35 -13.49 14.22
N LEU A 159 -16.62 -12.76 13.40
CA LEU A 159 -15.79 -11.63 13.83
C LEU A 159 -16.59 -10.32 13.98
N GLY A 160 -17.86 -10.29 13.55
CA GLY A 160 -18.63 -9.04 13.47
C GLY A 160 -18.07 -8.04 12.44
N ARG A 161 -17.43 -8.56 11.38
CA ARG A 161 -16.76 -7.76 10.35
C ARG A 161 -17.34 -7.99 8.95
N VAL A 162 -18.64 -8.12 8.89
CA VAL A 162 -19.39 -8.27 7.63
C VAL A 162 -19.18 -7.04 6.75
N PRO A 163 -18.77 -7.19 5.45
CA PRO A 163 -18.50 -6.07 4.59
C PRO A 163 -19.77 -5.27 4.24
N LYS A 164 -19.65 -3.95 4.14
CA LYS A 164 -20.71 -3.04 3.72
C LYS A 164 -20.27 -2.22 2.53
N PRO A 165 -21.05 -2.20 1.42
CA PRO A 165 -22.28 -2.98 1.19
C PRO A 165 -22.03 -4.49 1.20
N LEU A 166 -23.10 -5.30 1.29
CA LEU A 166 -23.01 -6.77 1.23
C LEU A 166 -22.65 -7.27 -0.17
N HIS A 167 -22.99 -6.50 -1.20
CA HIS A 167 -22.63 -6.77 -2.59
C HIS A 167 -21.27 -6.14 -2.93
N GLU A 168 -20.75 -6.49 -4.07
CA GLU A 168 -19.52 -5.93 -4.62
C GLU A 168 -19.62 -4.43 -4.86
N MET A 169 -18.53 -3.71 -4.69
CA MET A 169 -18.48 -2.27 -4.96
C MET A 169 -18.50 -1.99 -6.46
N ILE A 170 -19.55 -1.31 -6.94
CA ILE A 170 -19.72 -0.91 -8.33
C ILE A 170 -19.94 0.61 -8.45
N SER A 171 -20.84 1.14 -7.62
CA SER A 171 -21.23 2.56 -7.65
C SER A 171 -20.38 3.42 -6.72
N LEU A 172 -20.43 4.75 -6.93
CA LEU A 172 -19.81 5.72 -6.02
C LEU A 172 -20.32 5.55 -4.58
N SER A 173 -21.60 5.26 -4.40
CA SER A 173 -22.19 5.00 -3.07
C SER A 173 -21.57 3.79 -2.41
N ASP A 174 -21.31 2.72 -3.16
CA ASP A 174 -20.71 1.49 -2.64
C ASP A 174 -19.27 1.74 -2.16
N TYR A 175 -18.46 2.41 -2.99
CA TYR A 175 -17.07 2.75 -2.62
C TYR A 175 -17.05 3.67 -1.40
N ARG A 176 -17.92 4.68 -1.32
CA ARG A 176 -18.03 5.56 -0.15
C ARG A 176 -18.41 4.80 1.11
N GLN A 177 -19.38 3.89 1.02
CA GLN A 177 -19.82 3.06 2.14
C GLN A 177 -18.70 2.14 2.65
N ARG A 178 -17.92 1.54 1.74
CA ARG A 178 -16.79 0.69 2.10
C ARG A 178 -15.68 1.49 2.77
N HIS A 179 -15.31 2.65 2.22
CA HIS A 179 -14.37 3.56 2.87
C HIS A 179 -14.82 3.98 4.27
N ALA A 180 -16.10 4.31 4.43
CA ALA A 180 -16.67 4.67 5.71
C ALA A 180 -16.52 3.54 6.73
N GLN A 181 -16.81 2.29 6.33
CA GLN A 181 -16.66 1.12 7.20
C GLN A 181 -15.21 0.93 7.67
N TYR A 182 -14.25 0.99 6.77
CA TYR A 182 -12.82 0.82 7.10
C TYR A 182 -12.30 1.92 8.02
N LYS A 183 -12.81 3.14 7.87
CA LYS A 183 -12.47 4.28 8.75
C LYS A 183 -13.11 4.19 10.15
N LEU A 184 -14.11 3.33 10.36
CA LEU A 184 -14.69 3.09 11.69
C LEU A 184 -13.85 2.13 12.54
N ASP A 185 -12.95 1.36 11.95
CA ASP A 185 -12.07 0.46 12.69
C ASP A 185 -11.21 1.23 13.69
N GLN A 186 -11.09 0.71 14.93
CA GLN A 186 -10.39 1.35 16.03
C GLN A 186 -8.90 1.55 15.73
N GLY A 187 -8.24 0.51 15.19
CA GLY A 187 -6.82 0.57 14.83
C GLY A 187 -6.56 1.57 13.71
N SER A 188 -7.44 1.58 12.69
CA SER A 188 -7.37 2.56 11.61
C SER A 188 -7.47 4.00 12.13
N LYS A 189 -8.48 4.32 12.96
CA LYS A 189 -8.62 5.66 13.55
C LYS A 189 -7.42 6.03 14.41
N ALA A 190 -6.92 5.10 15.20
CA ALA A 190 -5.78 5.35 16.09
C ALA A 190 -4.51 5.70 15.32
N LEU A 191 -4.19 4.99 14.23
CA LEU A 191 -2.99 5.27 13.44
C LEU A 191 -3.14 6.57 12.64
N HIS A 192 -4.30 6.80 12.01
CA HIS A 192 -4.58 8.01 11.24
C HIS A 192 -4.43 9.31 12.05
N LYS A 193 -4.85 9.32 13.31
CA LYS A 193 -4.71 10.52 14.16
C LYS A 193 -3.28 10.72 14.69
N ASN A 194 -2.42 9.69 14.66
CA ASN A 194 -1.10 9.73 15.31
C ASN A 194 0.04 10.19 14.39
N ALA A 195 -0.07 10.04 13.08
CA ALA A 195 0.97 10.41 12.14
C ALA A 195 0.40 10.63 10.73
N PRO A 196 1.05 11.47 9.90
CA PRO A 196 0.64 11.70 8.53
C PRO A 196 0.82 10.45 7.66
N LEU A 197 -0.12 10.23 6.75
CA LEU A 197 -0.14 9.14 5.77
C LEU A 197 0.37 9.60 4.41
N ILE A 198 1.14 8.75 3.73
CA ILE A 198 1.35 8.82 2.29
C ILE A 198 0.84 7.50 1.70
N ALA A 199 -0.14 7.55 0.80
CA ALA A 199 -0.78 6.37 0.25
C ALA A 199 -0.82 6.37 -1.27
N VAL A 200 -0.79 5.18 -1.84
CA VAL A 200 -1.16 4.87 -3.22
C VAL A 200 -2.19 3.75 -3.20
N TRP A 201 -2.99 3.68 -4.25
CA TRP A 201 -3.87 2.51 -4.47
C TRP A 201 -3.11 1.33 -5.05
N ASP A 202 -3.66 0.13 -4.89
CA ASP A 202 -3.39 -1.03 -5.72
C ASP A 202 -4.67 -1.35 -6.53
N ASP A 203 -5.00 -2.60 -6.75
CA ASP A 203 -6.18 -2.98 -7.53
C ASP A 203 -7.49 -2.95 -6.71
N HIS A 204 -7.48 -3.41 -5.48
CA HIS A 204 -8.70 -3.57 -4.68
C HIS A 204 -9.38 -2.27 -4.25
N GLU A 205 -8.72 -1.14 -4.31
CA GLU A 205 -9.39 0.16 -4.20
C GLU A 205 -10.36 0.41 -5.35
N PHE A 206 -10.25 -0.39 -6.40
CA PHE A 206 -11.12 -0.39 -7.56
C PHE A 206 -11.69 -1.80 -7.83
N SER A 207 -10.88 -2.74 -8.36
CA SER A 207 -11.29 -4.10 -8.71
C SER A 207 -10.08 -5.00 -8.97
N ASN A 208 -10.16 -6.26 -8.50
CA ASN A 208 -9.06 -7.23 -8.59
C ASN A 208 -8.43 -7.31 -9.96
N ASP A 209 -7.08 -7.39 -9.97
CA ASP A 209 -6.25 -7.49 -11.16
C ASP A 209 -6.54 -6.42 -12.22
N ALA A 210 -6.77 -5.18 -11.78
CA ALA A 210 -7.02 -4.06 -12.67
C ALA A 210 -5.82 -3.74 -13.57
N TRP A 211 -6.14 -3.32 -14.81
CA TRP A 211 -5.19 -2.73 -15.75
C TRP A 211 -5.82 -1.49 -16.41
N LYS A 212 -5.10 -0.80 -17.29
CA LYS A 212 -5.54 0.48 -17.86
C LYS A 212 -6.91 0.47 -18.55
N ARG A 213 -7.42 -0.68 -18.98
CA ARG A 213 -8.66 -0.81 -19.77
C ARG A 213 -9.65 -1.85 -19.25
N GLY A 214 -9.39 -2.45 -18.10
CA GLY A 214 -10.23 -3.50 -17.54
C GLY A 214 -9.73 -3.98 -16.18
N ALA A 215 -10.39 -4.99 -15.64
CA ALA A 215 -9.99 -5.71 -14.44
C ALA A 215 -10.43 -7.17 -14.56
N GLU A 216 -9.78 -8.07 -13.83
CA GLU A 216 -10.24 -9.46 -13.77
C GLU A 216 -11.63 -9.52 -13.14
N ASN A 217 -11.83 -8.79 -12.05
CA ASN A 217 -13.09 -8.70 -11.33
C ASN A 217 -13.98 -7.53 -11.86
N HIS A 218 -14.16 -7.49 -13.20
CA HIS A 218 -15.14 -6.63 -13.84
C HIS A 218 -15.70 -7.33 -15.07
N SER A 219 -17.02 -7.61 -15.04
CA SER A 219 -17.67 -8.37 -16.09
C SER A 219 -17.81 -7.57 -17.39
N GLY A 220 -17.44 -8.20 -18.51
CA GLY A 220 -17.57 -7.62 -19.83
C GLY A 220 -18.98 -7.72 -20.43
N ASP A 221 -19.96 -8.32 -19.73
CA ASP A 221 -21.34 -8.51 -20.17
C ASP A 221 -22.26 -7.31 -19.88
N GLY A 222 -21.73 -6.29 -19.20
CA GLY A 222 -22.44 -5.08 -18.82
C GLY A 222 -23.26 -5.17 -17.54
N SER A 223 -23.27 -6.32 -16.83
CA SER A 223 -23.99 -6.49 -15.55
C SER A 223 -23.47 -5.56 -14.45
N GLU A 224 -22.19 -5.19 -14.50
CA GLU A 224 -21.51 -4.28 -13.57
C GLU A 224 -21.34 -2.86 -14.12
N GLY A 225 -22.00 -2.57 -15.25
CA GLY A 225 -21.97 -1.27 -15.88
C GLY A 225 -20.68 -0.99 -16.65
N ASP A 226 -20.46 0.30 -16.96
CA ASP A 226 -19.27 0.74 -17.68
C ASP A 226 -18.02 0.73 -16.78
N PHE A 227 -16.95 0.09 -17.25
CA PHE A 227 -15.66 0.03 -16.58
C PHE A 227 -15.09 1.39 -16.19
N TYR A 228 -15.17 2.36 -17.10
CA TYR A 228 -14.60 3.70 -16.86
C TYR A 228 -15.43 4.50 -15.86
N ALA A 229 -16.76 4.31 -15.85
CA ALA A 229 -17.64 4.92 -14.86
C ALA A 229 -17.36 4.33 -13.46
N ARG A 230 -17.23 3.00 -13.34
CA ARG A 230 -16.85 2.32 -12.08
C ARG A 230 -15.49 2.82 -11.58
N ARG A 231 -14.47 2.86 -12.46
CA ARG A 231 -13.15 3.38 -12.09
C ARG A 231 -13.19 4.82 -11.62
N SER A 232 -13.95 5.68 -12.31
CA SER A 232 -14.08 7.09 -11.92
C SER A 232 -14.76 7.25 -10.55
N ALA A 233 -15.75 6.39 -10.24
CA ALA A 233 -16.39 6.33 -8.93
C ALA A 233 -15.41 5.92 -7.84
N ALA A 234 -14.61 4.86 -8.06
CA ALA A 234 -13.59 4.40 -7.15
C ALA A 234 -12.53 5.49 -6.86
N ILE A 235 -12.00 6.13 -7.90
CA ILE A 235 -11.03 7.22 -7.79
C ILE A 235 -11.61 8.40 -7.00
N LYS A 236 -12.86 8.79 -7.29
CA LYS A 236 -13.52 9.89 -6.58
C LYS A 236 -13.65 9.58 -5.09
N ALA A 237 -14.16 8.40 -4.73
CA ALA A 237 -14.30 7.98 -3.34
C ALA A 237 -12.93 7.93 -2.63
N TYR A 238 -11.89 7.43 -3.30
CA TYR A 238 -10.54 7.38 -2.75
C TYR A 238 -10.02 8.78 -2.39
N TYR A 239 -10.14 9.76 -3.31
CA TYR A 239 -9.72 11.13 -3.00
C TYR A 239 -10.57 11.82 -1.95
N GLU A 240 -11.86 11.48 -1.84
CA GLU A 240 -12.71 12.01 -0.77
C GLU A 240 -12.32 11.46 0.62
N TRP A 241 -11.99 10.16 0.70
CA TRP A 241 -11.82 9.45 1.97
C TRP A 241 -10.37 9.31 2.43
N MET A 242 -9.39 9.53 1.57
CA MET A 242 -7.97 9.46 1.90
C MET A 242 -7.38 10.86 2.13
N PRO A 243 -6.53 11.04 3.16
CA PRO A 243 -5.91 12.33 3.47
C PRO A 243 -4.74 12.63 2.53
N ILE A 244 -4.98 12.57 1.24
CA ILE A 244 -3.96 12.80 0.21
C ILE A 244 -4.28 14.05 -0.60
N ARG A 245 -3.23 14.68 -1.16
CA ARG A 245 -3.37 15.88 -1.99
C ARG A 245 -3.91 15.52 -3.36
N GLU A 246 -4.98 16.21 -3.79
CA GLU A 246 -5.54 16.01 -5.11
C GLU A 246 -4.58 16.50 -6.20
N GLN A 247 -4.42 15.67 -7.22
CA GLN A 247 -3.70 16.03 -8.44
C GLN A 247 -4.66 16.65 -9.45
N GLN A 248 -4.15 17.51 -10.34
CA GLN A 248 -4.93 18.08 -11.43
C GLN A 248 -5.52 16.97 -12.32
N ASN A 249 -4.70 16.01 -12.73
CA ASN A 249 -5.16 14.75 -13.31
C ASN A 249 -5.41 13.73 -12.17
N LYS A 250 -6.66 13.46 -11.83
CA LYS A 250 -7.04 12.57 -10.72
C LYS A 250 -6.65 11.10 -10.95
N ARG A 251 -6.39 10.70 -12.19
CA ARG A 251 -5.84 9.36 -12.48
C ARG A 251 -4.35 9.24 -12.14
N ARG A 252 -3.65 10.35 -12.00
CA ARG A 252 -2.24 10.40 -11.68
C ARG A 252 -2.05 10.39 -10.16
N ILE A 253 -1.91 9.21 -9.56
CA ILE A 253 -1.61 9.12 -8.12
C ILE A 253 -0.11 9.15 -7.83
N PHE A 254 0.72 8.79 -8.79
CA PHE A 254 2.16 8.79 -8.61
C PHE A 254 2.70 10.21 -8.36
N ARG A 255 3.50 10.33 -7.32
CA ARG A 255 4.04 11.59 -6.82
C ARG A 255 5.27 11.36 -5.95
N GLU A 256 6.04 12.41 -5.71
CA GLU A 256 7.26 12.35 -4.92
C GLU A 256 7.17 13.16 -3.63
N PHE A 257 7.97 12.74 -2.65
CA PHE A 257 8.14 13.42 -1.36
C PHE A 257 9.62 13.52 -1.03
N LYS A 258 10.03 14.67 -0.54
CA LYS A 258 11.38 14.91 -0.02
C LYS A 258 11.29 15.01 1.51
N ILE A 259 11.95 14.08 2.20
CA ILE A 259 12.07 14.09 3.66
C ILE A 259 13.47 14.61 3.98
N GLY A 260 13.58 15.92 4.04
CA GLY A 260 14.85 16.61 4.07
C GLY A 260 15.74 16.26 2.87
N LYS A 261 17.04 16.20 3.13
CA LYS A 261 18.03 15.59 2.24
C LYS A 261 18.26 14.11 2.53
N LEU A 262 17.49 13.55 3.46
CA LEU A 262 17.64 12.15 3.88
C LEU A 262 17.01 11.18 2.89
N ILE A 263 15.74 11.41 2.52
CA ILE A 263 14.98 10.49 1.68
C ILE A 263 14.33 11.24 0.52
N HIS A 264 14.49 10.70 -0.68
CA HIS A 264 13.65 10.96 -1.83
C HIS A 264 12.72 9.76 -2.03
N LEU A 265 11.46 9.93 -1.70
CA LEU A 265 10.40 8.92 -1.80
C LEU A 265 9.58 9.16 -3.05
N LEU A 266 9.57 8.19 -3.96
CA LEU A 266 8.71 8.19 -5.15
C LEU A 266 7.62 7.13 -4.96
N MET A 267 6.37 7.58 -4.90
CA MET A 267 5.20 6.71 -4.83
C MET A 267 4.69 6.45 -6.23
N LEU A 268 4.69 5.17 -6.65
CA LEU A 268 4.36 4.77 -8.03
C LEU A 268 2.91 4.33 -8.17
N ASP A 269 2.43 4.33 -9.41
CA ASP A 269 1.21 3.63 -9.81
C ASP A 269 1.59 2.48 -10.76
N THR A 270 1.51 1.26 -10.26
CA THR A 270 1.75 0.04 -11.05
C THR A 270 0.43 -0.59 -11.51
N ARG A 271 -0.72 0.09 -11.33
CA ARG A 271 -2.03 -0.54 -11.49
C ARG A 271 -2.94 0.12 -12.54
N GLN A 272 -3.31 1.37 -12.33
CA GLN A 272 -4.40 1.97 -13.10
C GLN A 272 -3.97 2.92 -14.21
N TYR A 273 -2.75 3.49 -14.12
CA TYR A 273 -2.33 4.56 -15.02
C TYR A 273 -1.99 4.05 -16.42
N ALA A 274 -1.08 3.06 -16.52
CA ALA A 274 -0.55 2.60 -17.80
C ALA A 274 -0.44 1.08 -17.96
N ARG A 275 -0.70 0.31 -16.92
CA ARG A 275 -0.51 -1.15 -16.93
C ARG A 275 -1.22 -1.82 -18.11
N ASP A 276 -0.52 -2.61 -18.88
CA ASP A 276 -1.09 -3.56 -19.82
C ASP A 276 -1.68 -4.77 -19.09
N LYS A 277 -2.64 -5.45 -19.73
CA LYS A 277 -3.25 -6.66 -19.18
C LYS A 277 -2.20 -7.70 -18.83
N GLN A 278 -2.40 -8.36 -17.71
CA GLN A 278 -1.54 -9.46 -17.26
C GLN A 278 -1.55 -10.61 -18.26
N ILE A 279 -0.40 -11.23 -18.46
CA ILE A 279 -0.29 -12.46 -19.25
C ILE A 279 -0.89 -13.61 -18.45
N GLN A 280 -1.76 -14.38 -19.11
CA GLN A 280 -2.38 -15.57 -18.53
C GLN A 280 -1.71 -16.83 -19.10
N PRO A 281 -0.93 -17.60 -18.31
CA PRO A 281 -0.23 -18.80 -18.83
C PRO A 281 -1.15 -19.79 -19.53
N LYS A 282 -2.41 -19.89 -19.11
CA LYS A 282 -3.41 -20.78 -19.75
C LYS A 282 -3.65 -20.49 -21.23
N GLU A 283 -3.43 -19.26 -21.70
CA GLU A 283 -3.62 -18.85 -23.10
C GLU A 283 -2.52 -19.40 -24.02
N TYR A 284 -1.45 -19.99 -23.44
CA TYR A 284 -0.33 -20.59 -24.15
C TYR A 284 -0.38 -22.13 -24.10
N LEU A 285 -1.44 -22.72 -23.59
CA LEU A 285 -1.68 -24.15 -23.66
C LEU A 285 -2.18 -24.52 -25.06
N THR A 286 -1.55 -25.54 -25.67
CA THR A 286 -1.95 -26.14 -26.93
C THR A 286 -2.19 -27.64 -26.72
N GLU A 287 -2.68 -28.33 -27.74
CA GLU A 287 -2.83 -29.78 -27.70
C GLU A 287 -1.50 -30.51 -27.47
N SER A 288 -0.39 -29.93 -27.94
CA SER A 288 0.99 -30.46 -27.77
C SER A 288 1.67 -30.01 -26.45
N GLY A 289 0.99 -29.25 -25.61
CA GLY A 289 1.51 -28.76 -24.33
C GLY A 289 1.66 -27.23 -24.24
N PHE A 290 2.51 -26.76 -23.34
CA PHE A 290 2.73 -25.33 -23.14
C PHE A 290 3.67 -24.73 -24.20
N ASN A 291 3.20 -23.72 -24.95
CA ASN A 291 3.99 -23.05 -25.97
C ASN A 291 4.93 -22.00 -25.34
N GLN A 292 6.08 -22.47 -24.88
CA GLN A 292 7.10 -21.66 -24.22
C GLN A 292 7.62 -20.54 -25.11
N ALA A 293 7.82 -20.80 -26.41
CA ALA A 293 8.36 -19.78 -27.33
C ALA A 293 7.43 -18.59 -27.45
N LYS A 294 6.15 -18.84 -27.72
CA LYS A 294 5.13 -17.77 -27.80
C LYS A 294 4.95 -17.01 -26.46
N PHE A 295 4.98 -17.75 -25.36
CA PHE A 295 4.87 -17.15 -24.02
C PHE A 295 6.02 -16.17 -23.74
N TYR A 296 7.27 -16.58 -23.96
CA TYR A 296 8.42 -15.70 -23.70
C TYR A 296 8.58 -14.59 -24.73
N ASP A 297 8.14 -14.76 -25.97
CA ASP A 297 8.11 -13.71 -26.98
C ASP A 297 7.18 -12.56 -26.53
N GLU A 298 5.99 -12.89 -26.05
CA GLU A 298 5.05 -11.88 -25.50
C GLU A 298 5.54 -11.31 -24.18
N LEU A 299 6.00 -12.13 -23.24
CA LEU A 299 6.49 -11.68 -21.94
C LEU A 299 7.63 -10.67 -22.06
N ASN A 300 8.55 -10.91 -23.01
CA ASN A 300 9.72 -10.05 -23.22
C ASN A 300 9.47 -8.91 -24.23
N SER A 301 8.22 -8.73 -24.67
CA SER A 301 7.88 -7.65 -25.60
C SER A 301 8.28 -6.28 -25.01
N LYS A 302 9.00 -5.49 -25.80
CA LYS A 302 9.46 -4.14 -25.42
C LYS A 302 8.32 -3.13 -25.26
N ASN A 303 7.13 -3.49 -25.78
CA ASN A 303 5.94 -2.63 -25.77
C ASN A 303 5.05 -2.88 -24.54
N ARG A 304 5.33 -3.90 -23.74
CA ARG A 304 4.56 -4.15 -22.51
C ARG A 304 4.93 -3.14 -21.44
N GLU A 305 3.91 -2.48 -20.90
CA GLU A 305 4.03 -1.42 -19.89
C GLU A 305 3.37 -1.84 -18.58
N LEU A 306 4.02 -1.52 -17.48
CA LEU A 306 3.48 -1.58 -16.11
C LEU A 306 3.22 -0.17 -15.57
N ILE A 307 4.22 0.70 -15.63
CA ILE A 307 4.14 2.10 -15.18
C ILE A 307 4.00 3.08 -16.35
N GLY A 308 4.41 2.69 -17.56
CA GLY A 308 4.32 3.47 -18.78
C GLY A 308 5.40 4.53 -18.94
N SER A 309 5.51 5.02 -20.17
CA SER A 309 6.56 5.96 -20.57
C SER A 309 6.50 7.31 -19.84
N GLU A 310 5.31 7.82 -19.54
CA GLU A 310 5.14 9.11 -18.84
C GLU A 310 5.66 9.01 -17.39
N GLN A 311 5.30 7.93 -16.66
CA GLN A 311 5.78 7.75 -15.30
C GLN A 311 7.29 7.46 -15.26
N LEU A 312 7.79 6.68 -16.24
CA LEU A 312 9.23 6.42 -16.36
C LEU A 312 10.03 7.71 -16.61
N ALA A 313 9.54 8.60 -17.50
CA ALA A 313 10.17 9.90 -17.75
C ALA A 313 10.13 10.81 -16.52
N TRP A 314 9.03 10.80 -15.76
CA TRP A 314 8.94 11.51 -14.49
C TRP A 314 9.94 10.99 -13.44
N ILE A 315 10.11 9.66 -13.34
CA ILE A 315 11.12 9.05 -12.46
C ILE A 315 12.51 9.52 -12.88
N GLU A 316 12.83 9.50 -14.17
CA GLU A 316 14.12 9.93 -14.70
C GLU A 316 14.41 11.39 -14.31
N ASP A 317 13.50 12.31 -14.59
CA ASP A 317 13.61 13.71 -14.23
C ASP A 317 13.82 13.91 -12.71
N SER A 318 13.05 13.22 -11.89
CA SER A 318 13.14 13.29 -10.44
C SER A 318 14.46 12.74 -9.89
N ILE A 319 14.94 11.61 -10.40
CA ILE A 319 16.16 10.96 -9.94
C ILE A 319 17.41 11.78 -10.26
N PHE A 320 17.48 12.40 -11.43
CA PHE A 320 18.64 13.22 -11.81
C PHE A 320 18.69 14.56 -11.06
N LYS A 321 17.58 15.02 -10.49
CA LYS A 321 17.50 16.29 -9.72
C LYS A 321 17.68 16.13 -8.21
N THR A 322 17.74 14.90 -7.68
CA THR A 322 17.82 14.68 -6.24
C THR A 322 19.25 14.54 -5.74
N ASP A 323 19.54 15.17 -4.59
CA ASP A 323 20.74 14.98 -3.78
C ASP A 323 20.50 14.16 -2.51
N ALA A 324 19.32 13.57 -2.37
CA ALA A 324 18.95 12.77 -1.20
C ALA A 324 19.85 11.54 -1.03
N VAL A 325 20.11 11.20 0.25
CA VAL A 325 20.95 10.05 0.63
C VAL A 325 20.32 8.73 0.19
N TRP A 326 19.00 8.60 0.40
CA TRP A 326 18.22 7.40 0.09
C TRP A 326 17.20 7.70 -1.00
N THR A 327 17.13 6.81 -1.99
CA THR A 327 16.04 6.77 -2.98
C THR A 327 15.17 5.58 -2.66
N ILE A 328 13.88 5.83 -2.42
CA ILE A 328 12.90 4.81 -2.05
C ILE A 328 11.73 4.87 -3.03
N PHE A 329 11.39 3.73 -3.64
CA PHE A 329 10.14 3.55 -4.36
C PHE A 329 9.10 2.92 -3.45
N GLY A 330 8.00 3.62 -3.19
CA GLY A 330 6.79 3.06 -2.58
C GLY A 330 5.86 2.62 -3.70
N GLN A 331 5.62 1.33 -3.83
CA GLN A 331 4.85 0.79 -4.94
C GLN A 331 4.08 -0.47 -4.52
N GLN A 332 3.32 -1.06 -5.45
CA GLN A 332 2.33 -2.08 -5.09
C GLN A 332 2.93 -3.48 -5.15
N VAL A 333 3.53 -3.86 -6.28
CA VAL A 333 3.88 -5.25 -6.61
C VAL A 333 5.37 -5.54 -6.57
N LEU A 334 5.75 -6.80 -6.33
CA LEU A 334 7.15 -7.19 -6.20
C LEU A 334 7.95 -6.97 -7.49
N MET A 335 9.17 -6.46 -7.32
CA MET A 335 10.13 -6.18 -8.38
C MET A 335 11.15 -7.33 -8.58
N ALA A 336 11.43 -8.08 -7.52
CA ALA A 336 12.34 -9.23 -7.55
C ALA A 336 11.85 -10.33 -8.50
N LYS A 337 12.80 -11.02 -9.13
CA LYS A 337 12.54 -12.18 -9.98
C LYS A 337 12.24 -13.39 -9.08
N LEU A 338 11.03 -13.94 -9.20
CA LEU A 338 10.57 -15.03 -8.37
C LEU A 338 9.98 -16.18 -9.17
N LYS A 339 10.39 -17.40 -8.81
CA LYS A 339 9.78 -18.65 -9.23
C LYS A 339 9.36 -19.43 -8.01
N PHE A 340 8.22 -20.11 -8.08
CA PHE A 340 7.81 -21.00 -7.02
C PHE A 340 8.42 -22.40 -7.24
N PRO A 341 8.74 -23.11 -6.16
CA PRO A 341 9.06 -24.53 -6.25
C PRO A 341 7.83 -25.31 -6.72
N ASP A 342 8.05 -26.54 -7.18
CA ASP A 342 6.97 -27.45 -7.54
C ASP A 342 6.16 -27.83 -6.28
N LEU A 343 5.06 -27.12 -6.06
CA LEU A 343 4.20 -27.30 -4.88
C LEU A 343 3.49 -28.66 -4.87
N SER A 344 3.34 -29.33 -6.04
CA SER A 344 2.73 -30.65 -6.12
C SER A 344 3.49 -31.72 -5.32
N LYS A 345 4.76 -31.48 -5.06
CA LYS A 345 5.62 -32.33 -4.22
C LYS A 345 5.54 -32.01 -2.72
N MET A 346 4.85 -30.93 -2.35
CA MET A 346 4.79 -30.42 -0.99
C MET A 346 3.40 -30.54 -0.35
N ILE A 347 2.36 -30.72 -1.15
CA ILE A 347 0.96 -30.74 -0.74
C ILE A 347 0.31 -32.00 -1.27
N ALA A 348 -0.50 -32.68 -0.46
CA ALA A 348 -1.35 -33.77 -0.95
C ALA A 348 -2.39 -33.20 -1.94
N SER A 349 -2.66 -33.93 -3.01
CA SER A 349 -3.51 -33.44 -4.11
C SER A 349 -4.95 -33.14 -3.68
N GLU A 350 -5.44 -33.84 -2.65
CA GLU A 350 -6.75 -33.67 -2.05
C GLU A 350 -6.88 -32.36 -1.25
N GLU A 351 -5.76 -31.86 -0.72
CA GLU A 351 -5.71 -30.62 0.07
C GLU A 351 -5.58 -29.35 -0.78
N ILE A 352 -5.43 -29.51 -2.09
CA ILE A 352 -5.29 -28.37 -2.99
C ILE A 352 -6.66 -27.79 -3.34
N PRO A 353 -6.94 -26.51 -3.00
CA PRO A 353 -8.16 -25.83 -3.40
C PRO A 353 -8.39 -25.92 -4.90
N SER A 354 -9.62 -26.20 -5.33
CA SER A 354 -9.96 -26.45 -6.75
C SER A 354 -9.58 -25.27 -7.67
N PHE A 355 -9.71 -24.06 -7.18
CA PHE A 355 -9.34 -22.85 -7.94
C PHE A 355 -7.83 -22.70 -8.17
N LEU A 356 -6.98 -23.32 -7.35
CA LEU A 356 -5.53 -23.29 -7.52
C LEU A 356 -4.99 -24.42 -8.42
N LYS A 357 -5.73 -25.53 -8.58
CA LYS A 357 -5.27 -26.66 -9.39
C LYS A 357 -4.84 -26.28 -10.81
N PRO A 358 -5.52 -25.36 -11.54
CA PRO A 358 -5.08 -24.91 -12.84
C PRO A 358 -3.71 -24.22 -12.84
N TYR A 359 -3.40 -23.49 -11.75
CA TYR A 359 -2.14 -22.75 -11.65
C TYR A 359 -0.95 -23.63 -11.29
N LEU A 360 -1.16 -24.71 -10.53
CA LEU A 360 -0.08 -25.59 -10.08
C LEU A 360 0.67 -26.26 -11.24
N LYS A 361 -0.02 -26.57 -12.36
CA LYS A 361 0.64 -27.13 -13.54
C LYS A 361 1.64 -26.16 -14.21
N PHE A 362 1.52 -24.87 -13.97
CA PHE A 362 2.45 -23.87 -14.50
C PHE A 362 3.68 -23.69 -13.60
N LEU A 363 3.59 -23.96 -12.30
CA LEU A 363 4.71 -23.81 -11.37
C LEU A 363 5.88 -24.77 -11.70
N GLY A 364 5.59 -25.97 -12.19
CA GLY A 364 6.61 -26.92 -12.63
C GLY A 364 7.32 -26.57 -13.94
N LEU A 365 6.82 -25.57 -14.70
CA LEU A 365 7.41 -25.17 -15.99
C LEU A 365 8.61 -24.22 -15.84
N GLY A 366 8.93 -23.78 -14.62
CA GLY A 366 10.05 -22.85 -14.37
C GLY A 366 9.83 -21.44 -14.92
N ILE A 367 8.59 -21.06 -15.25
CA ILE A 367 8.21 -19.70 -15.61
C ILE A 367 8.07 -18.82 -14.36
N PRO A 368 8.07 -17.47 -14.48
CA PRO A 368 7.80 -16.59 -13.36
C PRO A 368 6.47 -16.93 -12.67
N SER A 369 6.45 -16.91 -11.34
CA SER A 369 5.28 -17.34 -10.55
C SER A 369 4.18 -16.30 -10.48
N ASN A 370 4.52 -15.03 -10.57
CA ASN A 370 3.56 -13.93 -10.44
C ASN A 370 3.71 -12.95 -11.62
N LEU A 371 2.85 -13.13 -12.64
CA LEU A 371 2.84 -12.28 -13.83
C LEU A 371 2.04 -10.98 -13.63
N ASP A 372 1.40 -10.82 -12.50
CA ASP A 372 0.80 -9.56 -12.04
C ASP A 372 1.85 -8.59 -11.50
N ALA A 373 2.96 -9.11 -10.99
CA ALA A 373 4.12 -8.35 -10.53
C ALA A 373 5.03 -7.90 -11.70
N TRP A 374 6.16 -7.26 -11.39
CA TRP A 374 7.14 -6.83 -12.40
C TRP A 374 7.70 -7.98 -13.25
N ASP A 375 7.59 -9.21 -12.80
CA ASP A 375 7.93 -10.39 -13.59
C ASP A 375 7.07 -10.56 -14.84
N GLY A 376 5.88 -9.97 -14.87
CA GLY A 376 5.03 -9.89 -16.07
C GLY A 376 5.44 -8.78 -17.06
N TYR A 377 6.42 -7.93 -16.69
CA TYR A 377 6.84 -6.74 -17.44
C TYR A 377 8.37 -6.57 -17.42
N PRO A 378 9.14 -7.61 -17.77
CA PRO A 378 10.59 -7.60 -17.59
C PRO A 378 11.30 -6.55 -18.42
N ALA A 379 10.77 -6.20 -19.60
CA ALA A 379 11.37 -5.17 -20.46
C ALA A 379 11.32 -3.78 -19.78
N GLU A 380 10.22 -3.43 -19.16
CA GLU A 380 10.09 -2.15 -18.47
C GLU A 380 10.88 -2.11 -17.15
N ARG A 381 10.90 -3.22 -16.39
CA ARG A 381 11.80 -3.37 -15.24
C ARG A 381 13.26 -3.09 -15.63
N ASN A 382 13.72 -3.65 -16.73
CA ASN A 382 15.08 -3.42 -17.22
C ASN A 382 15.33 -1.97 -17.65
N LYS A 383 14.33 -1.27 -18.22
CA LYS A 383 14.43 0.17 -18.50
C LYS A 383 14.65 0.96 -17.21
N LEU A 384 13.88 0.69 -16.15
CA LEU A 384 14.02 1.32 -14.85
C LEU A 384 15.40 1.03 -14.23
N TYR A 385 15.86 -0.21 -14.25
CA TYR A 385 17.19 -0.57 -13.73
C TYR A 385 18.32 0.13 -14.49
N LYS A 386 18.22 0.23 -15.82
CA LYS A 386 19.16 0.97 -16.64
C LYS A 386 19.19 2.47 -16.30
N LEU A 387 18.01 3.05 -16.09
CA LEU A 387 17.88 4.45 -15.65
C LEU A 387 18.62 4.67 -14.32
N MET A 388 18.38 3.81 -13.32
CA MET A 388 19.03 3.92 -12.01
C MET A 388 20.56 3.74 -12.09
N ASN A 389 21.02 2.79 -12.92
CA ASN A 389 22.45 2.60 -13.18
C ASN A 389 23.08 3.82 -13.85
N ASN A 390 22.40 4.45 -14.83
CA ASN A 390 22.89 5.66 -15.51
C ASN A 390 22.98 6.84 -14.55
N ALA A 391 22.05 6.95 -13.61
CA ALA A 391 22.09 7.95 -12.56
C ALA A 391 23.11 7.64 -11.44
N ASN A 392 23.80 6.49 -11.52
CA ASN A 392 24.67 5.96 -10.47
C ASN A 392 24.00 5.93 -9.09
N LYS A 393 22.72 5.56 -9.06
CA LYS A 393 21.93 5.46 -7.84
C LYS A 393 21.41 4.04 -7.64
N LYS A 394 21.46 3.59 -6.38
CA LYS A 394 20.76 2.41 -5.92
C LYS A 394 19.47 2.85 -5.22
N PHE A 395 18.51 1.94 -5.13
CA PHE A 395 17.22 2.24 -4.55
C PHE A 395 16.73 1.13 -3.61
N ILE A 396 15.77 1.49 -2.77
CA ILE A 396 14.98 0.57 -1.97
C ILE A 396 13.59 0.52 -2.59
N SER A 397 13.13 -0.67 -2.96
CA SER A 397 11.74 -0.91 -3.37
C SER A 397 10.94 -1.38 -2.15
N LEU A 398 9.82 -0.73 -1.89
CA LEU A 398 8.81 -1.17 -0.92
C LEU A 398 7.61 -1.69 -1.71
N ALA A 399 7.16 -2.91 -1.41
CA ALA A 399 6.04 -3.55 -2.11
C ALA A 399 5.03 -4.18 -1.13
N GLY A 400 3.79 -4.38 -1.60
CA GLY A 400 2.70 -5.06 -0.91
C GLY A 400 2.16 -6.25 -1.69
N ASP A 401 0.84 -6.29 -1.94
CA ASP A 401 0.10 -7.20 -2.83
C ASP A 401 0.12 -8.70 -2.42
N THR A 402 1.26 -9.25 -2.10
CA THR A 402 1.44 -10.72 -1.98
C THR A 402 1.02 -11.30 -0.64
N HIS A 403 0.68 -10.47 0.33
CA HIS A 403 0.29 -10.85 1.71
C HIS A 403 1.36 -11.61 2.49
N ASN A 404 2.58 -11.63 2.00
CA ASN A 404 3.75 -12.26 2.63
C ASN A 404 4.87 -11.24 2.78
N SER A 405 5.83 -11.52 3.68
CA SER A 405 7.00 -10.66 3.86
C SER A 405 8.18 -11.14 3.01
N TRP A 406 8.90 -10.22 2.39
CA TRP A 406 10.01 -10.52 1.49
C TRP A 406 11.19 -9.60 1.71
N VAL A 407 12.40 -10.15 1.56
CA VAL A 407 13.64 -9.38 1.46
C VAL A 407 14.46 -9.90 0.31
N SER A 408 14.72 -9.06 -0.69
CA SER A 408 15.44 -9.43 -1.91
C SER A 408 16.53 -8.42 -2.24
N GLU A 409 17.61 -8.88 -2.85
CA GLU A 409 18.62 -8.05 -3.50
C GLU A 409 18.36 -8.06 -5.00
N LEU A 410 18.05 -6.90 -5.57
CA LEU A 410 17.68 -6.77 -6.96
C LEU A 410 18.92 -6.68 -7.85
N GLU A 411 18.96 -7.47 -8.94
CA GLU A 411 20.05 -7.51 -9.89
C GLU A 411 19.57 -7.21 -11.31
N ASP A 412 20.36 -6.44 -12.06
CA ASP A 412 20.14 -6.25 -13.49
C ASP A 412 20.50 -7.52 -14.31
N LEU A 413 20.38 -7.44 -15.63
CA LEU A 413 20.68 -8.57 -16.52
C LEU A 413 22.16 -9.02 -16.51
N SER A 414 23.06 -8.15 -16.06
CA SER A 414 24.48 -8.48 -15.91
C SER A 414 24.81 -9.11 -14.54
N GLY A 415 23.83 -9.17 -13.64
CA GLY A 415 24.02 -9.61 -12.26
C GLY A 415 24.55 -8.52 -11.32
N LYS A 416 24.58 -7.26 -11.79
CA LYS A 416 24.97 -6.12 -10.95
C LYS A 416 23.80 -5.75 -10.04
N LYS A 417 24.07 -5.58 -8.75
CA LYS A 417 23.08 -5.12 -7.76
C LYS A 417 22.63 -3.70 -8.05
N VAL A 418 21.33 -3.50 -8.21
CA VAL A 418 20.70 -2.20 -8.46
C VAL A 418 19.92 -1.67 -7.26
N GLY A 419 19.46 -2.54 -6.37
CA GLY A 419 18.65 -2.16 -5.23
C GLY A 419 18.42 -3.29 -4.23
N VAL A 420 17.59 -2.98 -3.24
CA VAL A 420 17.02 -3.94 -2.28
C VAL A 420 15.50 -3.78 -2.31
N GLU A 421 14.79 -4.90 -2.24
CA GLU A 421 13.34 -4.90 -2.10
C GLU A 421 12.92 -5.44 -0.74
N LEU A 422 11.95 -4.75 -0.15
CA LEU A 422 11.29 -5.12 1.10
C LEU A 422 9.79 -5.24 0.81
N GLY A 423 9.28 -6.46 0.77
CA GLY A 423 7.84 -6.73 0.67
C GLY A 423 7.22 -6.72 2.07
N ALA A 424 6.27 -5.82 2.30
CA ALA A 424 5.61 -5.70 3.59
C ALA A 424 4.62 -6.86 3.83
N PRO A 425 4.44 -7.32 5.07
CA PRO A 425 3.36 -8.24 5.41
C PRO A 425 2.01 -7.55 5.22
N SER A 426 0.95 -8.33 5.01
CA SER A 426 -0.40 -7.78 5.03
C SER A 426 -0.84 -7.39 6.45
N VAL A 427 -1.74 -6.42 6.53
CA VAL A 427 -2.41 -6.07 7.80
C VAL A 427 -3.32 -7.22 8.25
N THR A 428 -4.14 -7.76 7.34
CA THR A 428 -5.08 -8.86 7.65
C THR A 428 -5.26 -9.87 6.53
N SER A 429 -4.99 -9.54 5.27
CA SER A 429 -5.23 -10.45 4.15
C SER A 429 -4.45 -11.77 4.30
N PRO A 430 -5.08 -12.93 4.01
CA PRO A 430 -4.44 -14.23 4.16
C PRO A 430 -3.22 -14.41 3.26
N GLY A 431 -2.14 -14.97 3.83
CA GLY A 431 -0.92 -15.30 3.10
C GLY A 431 -0.97 -16.71 2.50
N ILE A 432 0.11 -17.12 1.87
CA ILE A 432 0.16 -18.38 1.13
C ILE A 432 -0.08 -19.61 2.02
N THR A 433 0.38 -19.58 3.27
CA THR A 433 0.20 -20.71 4.21
C THR A 433 -1.19 -20.78 4.82
N ASP A 434 -2.02 -19.74 4.69
CA ASP A 434 -3.44 -19.80 5.08
C ASP A 434 -4.28 -20.42 3.95
N ILE A 435 -3.83 -20.25 2.71
CA ILE A 435 -4.54 -20.77 1.53
C ILE A 435 -4.13 -22.22 1.23
N LEU A 436 -2.85 -22.53 1.48
CA LEU A 436 -2.26 -23.85 1.21
C LEU A 436 -1.69 -24.43 2.50
N ASN A 437 -2.08 -25.68 2.84
CA ASN A 437 -1.51 -26.40 3.97
C ASN A 437 -0.07 -26.85 3.67
N LEU A 438 0.85 -25.90 3.73
CA LEU A 438 2.27 -26.07 3.43
C LEU A 438 3.10 -26.25 4.69
N ASP A 439 4.07 -27.19 4.65
CA ASP A 439 5.18 -27.18 5.60
C ASP A 439 5.98 -25.88 5.40
N ARG A 440 5.78 -24.93 6.29
CA ARG A 440 6.37 -23.59 6.25
C ARG A 440 7.89 -23.63 6.06
N ARG A 441 8.59 -24.49 6.80
CA ARG A 441 10.06 -24.58 6.77
C ARG A 441 10.54 -25.12 5.43
N LYS A 442 9.92 -26.18 4.96
CA LYS A 442 10.25 -26.77 3.64
C LYS A 442 10.00 -25.77 2.52
N PHE A 443 8.87 -25.08 2.56
CA PHE A 443 8.54 -24.05 1.56
C PHE A 443 9.56 -22.92 1.54
N ILE A 444 9.88 -22.32 2.68
CA ILE A 444 10.88 -21.24 2.78
C ILE A 444 12.24 -21.68 2.26
N ASN A 445 12.73 -22.85 2.69
CA ASN A 445 14.01 -23.36 2.22
C ASN A 445 14.04 -23.58 0.69
N SER A 446 12.95 -24.13 0.15
CA SER A 446 12.86 -24.39 -1.29
C SER A 446 12.80 -23.12 -2.13
N ILE A 447 11.96 -22.15 -1.74
CA ILE A 447 11.80 -20.91 -2.51
C ILE A 447 13.06 -20.03 -2.44
N VAL A 448 13.70 -19.94 -1.30
CA VAL A 448 14.96 -19.18 -1.16
C VAL A 448 16.08 -19.84 -1.96
N LYS A 449 16.14 -21.17 -1.98
CA LYS A 449 17.17 -21.91 -2.72
C LYS A 449 17.11 -21.70 -4.24
N ILE A 450 15.90 -21.60 -4.82
CA ILE A 450 15.74 -21.49 -6.28
C ILE A 450 15.77 -20.03 -6.78
N ASN A 451 15.66 -19.05 -5.88
CA ASN A 451 15.61 -17.64 -6.26
C ASN A 451 16.84 -16.88 -5.75
N LYS A 452 17.77 -16.57 -6.65
CA LYS A 452 19.04 -15.90 -6.33
C LYS A 452 18.86 -14.56 -5.61
N GLU A 453 17.89 -13.78 -6.04
CA GLU A 453 17.61 -12.45 -5.48
C GLU A 453 16.99 -12.53 -4.07
N LEU A 454 16.21 -13.57 -3.78
CA LEU A 454 15.50 -13.73 -2.50
C LEU A 454 16.47 -14.11 -1.38
N LYS A 455 16.49 -13.31 -0.31
CA LYS A 455 17.35 -13.53 0.87
C LYS A 455 16.56 -14.02 2.09
N TRP A 456 15.31 -13.64 2.20
CA TRP A 456 14.44 -14.03 3.31
C TRP A 456 12.97 -13.81 2.94
N MET A 457 12.09 -14.63 3.52
CA MET A 457 10.65 -14.42 3.47
C MET A 457 9.95 -14.95 4.71
N ASP A 458 8.76 -14.41 4.98
CA ASP A 458 7.78 -14.99 5.91
C ASP A 458 6.44 -15.17 5.20
N PRO A 459 5.95 -16.43 5.07
CA PRO A 459 4.73 -16.72 4.33
C PRO A 459 3.46 -16.74 5.18
N SER A 460 3.56 -16.46 6.49
CA SER A 460 2.51 -16.81 7.45
C SER A 460 2.03 -15.66 8.31
N ASN A 461 2.92 -14.75 8.70
CA ASN A 461 2.61 -13.75 9.72
C ASN A 461 2.03 -12.46 9.13
N ARG A 462 1.12 -11.83 9.90
CA ARG A 462 0.54 -10.50 9.62
C ARG A 462 1.24 -9.46 10.45
N GLY A 463 1.21 -8.21 9.99
CA GLY A 463 1.84 -7.14 10.73
C GLY A 463 2.13 -5.92 9.88
N TYR A 464 3.28 -5.30 10.14
CA TYR A 464 3.76 -4.15 9.38
C TYR A 464 5.29 -4.09 9.36
N LEU A 465 5.83 -3.44 8.35
CA LEU A 465 7.24 -3.13 8.24
C LEU A 465 7.50 -1.73 8.81
N SER A 466 8.56 -1.52 9.55
CA SER A 466 9.03 -0.19 9.97
C SER A 466 10.46 0.05 9.53
N LEU A 467 10.76 1.29 9.13
CA LEU A 467 12.10 1.75 8.75
C LEU A 467 12.55 2.84 9.73
N ASP A 468 13.65 2.62 10.44
CA ASP A 468 14.39 3.68 11.15
C ASP A 468 15.48 4.18 10.20
N CYS A 469 15.25 5.35 9.59
CA CYS A 469 16.09 5.88 8.53
C CYS A 469 17.06 6.91 9.07
N ARG A 470 18.36 6.68 8.85
CA ARG A 470 19.47 7.58 9.18
C ARG A 470 20.42 7.72 7.98
N LYS A 471 21.30 8.69 8.00
CA LYS A 471 22.21 8.97 6.89
C LYS A 471 23.04 7.75 6.45
N ASN A 472 23.59 7.00 7.40
CA ASN A 472 24.51 5.89 7.13
C ASN A 472 23.84 4.52 7.01
N LYS A 473 22.65 4.36 7.59
CA LYS A 473 21.90 3.09 7.56
C LYS A 473 20.41 3.27 7.77
N ILE A 474 19.66 2.29 7.28
CA ILE A 474 18.25 2.06 7.60
C ILE A 474 18.14 0.73 8.33
N ILE A 475 17.39 0.72 9.44
CA ILE A 475 16.96 -0.53 10.10
C ILE A 475 15.53 -0.81 9.66
N ALA A 476 15.36 -1.89 8.92
CA ALA A 476 14.06 -2.40 8.49
C ALA A 476 13.60 -3.51 9.44
N SER A 477 12.45 -3.35 10.08
CA SER A 477 11.92 -4.29 11.06
C SER A 477 10.52 -4.76 10.69
N PHE A 478 10.38 -6.04 10.42
CA PHE A 478 9.10 -6.72 10.22
C PHE A 478 8.51 -7.04 11.59
N ASN A 479 7.43 -6.36 11.96
CA ASN A 479 6.76 -6.49 13.25
C ASN A 479 5.51 -7.35 13.08
N PHE A 480 5.48 -8.52 13.70
CA PHE A 480 4.39 -9.48 13.54
C PHE A 480 3.45 -9.46 14.73
N ILE A 481 2.15 -9.36 14.44
CA ILE A 481 1.08 -9.37 15.42
C ILE A 481 0.66 -10.81 15.78
N LYS A 482 0.02 -10.95 16.94
CA LYS A 482 -0.32 -12.25 17.51
C LYS A 482 -1.49 -12.93 16.81
N GLU A 483 -2.56 -12.20 16.54
CA GLU A 483 -3.84 -12.75 16.07
C GLU A 483 -4.69 -11.70 15.36
N LEU A 484 -5.73 -12.17 14.65
CA LEU A 484 -6.66 -11.33 13.91
C LEU A 484 -8.11 -11.44 14.42
N GLU A 485 -8.43 -12.47 15.20
CA GLU A 485 -9.80 -12.84 15.56
C GLU A 485 -10.39 -11.94 16.65
N ARG A 486 -9.56 -11.18 17.34
CA ARG A 486 -9.98 -10.19 18.35
C ARG A 486 -9.02 -9.02 18.40
N ILE A 487 -9.44 -7.93 19.02
CA ILE A 487 -8.57 -6.77 19.24
C ILE A 487 -7.43 -7.16 20.18
N ASN A 488 -6.24 -7.30 19.63
CA ASN A 488 -5.02 -7.65 20.35
C ASN A 488 -3.78 -7.11 19.60
N PRO A 489 -3.33 -5.90 19.90
CA PRO A 489 -2.19 -5.27 19.22
C PRO A 489 -0.82 -5.77 19.71
N GLU A 490 -0.74 -6.95 20.29
CA GLU A 490 0.51 -7.53 20.78
C GLU A 490 1.42 -7.90 19.60
N ILE A 491 2.65 -7.39 19.61
CA ILE A 491 3.73 -7.81 18.69
C ILE A 491 4.43 -9.00 19.32
N ILE A 492 4.35 -10.16 18.67
CA ILE A 492 4.93 -11.41 19.18
C ILE A 492 6.35 -11.65 18.73
N SER A 493 6.76 -11.06 17.62
CA SER A 493 8.13 -11.20 17.12
C SER A 493 8.48 -10.06 16.17
N THR A 494 9.77 -9.82 16.03
CA THR A 494 10.31 -8.84 15.08
C THR A 494 11.53 -9.43 14.39
N GLN A 495 11.57 -9.35 13.06
CA GLN A 495 12.75 -9.68 12.28
C GLN A 495 13.32 -8.41 11.65
N SER A 496 14.59 -8.14 11.91
CA SER A 496 15.21 -6.89 11.45
C SER A 496 16.38 -7.12 10.50
N PHE A 497 16.59 -6.14 9.63
CA PHE A 497 17.69 -6.08 8.68
C PHE A 497 18.28 -4.66 8.68
N ALA A 498 19.60 -4.56 8.60
CA ALA A 498 20.28 -3.31 8.37
C ALA A 498 20.61 -3.16 6.88
N LEU A 499 20.34 -1.99 6.33
CA LEU A 499 20.76 -1.57 4.99
C LEU A 499 21.80 -0.48 5.15
N HIS A 500 23.02 -0.72 4.66
CA HIS A 500 24.13 0.22 4.77
C HIS A 500 24.24 1.08 3.51
N GLN A 501 24.37 2.39 3.67
CA GLN A 501 24.28 3.39 2.59
C GLN A 501 25.33 3.18 1.51
N ASP A 502 26.58 2.92 1.89
CA ASP A 502 27.75 2.85 1.00
C ASP A 502 27.62 1.77 -0.10
N LYS A 503 27.10 0.59 0.24
CA LYS A 503 26.97 -0.54 -0.68
C LYS A 503 25.52 -0.98 -0.93
N LEU A 504 24.56 -0.35 -0.24
CA LEU A 504 23.23 -0.91 -0.03
C LEU A 504 23.33 -2.38 0.45
N GLY A 505 24.36 -2.63 1.31
CA GLY A 505 24.60 -3.94 1.89
C GLY A 505 23.46 -4.32 2.82
N LEU A 506 23.00 -5.57 2.68
CA LEU A 506 21.93 -6.13 3.51
C LEU A 506 22.56 -7.02 4.60
N GLU A 507 22.23 -6.73 5.84
CA GLU A 507 22.68 -7.50 7.00
C GLU A 507 21.48 -7.93 7.85
N LYS A 508 21.31 -9.23 8.04
CA LYS A 508 20.28 -9.75 8.94
C LYS A 508 20.71 -9.54 10.39
N ILE A 509 19.90 -8.80 11.15
CA ILE A 509 20.12 -8.59 12.57
C ILE A 509 19.60 -9.82 13.32
N LYS A 510 20.46 -10.44 14.13
CA LYS A 510 20.04 -11.50 15.04
C LYS A 510 19.12 -10.91 16.12
N ALA A 511 17.99 -11.59 16.36
CA ALA A 511 17.05 -11.23 17.42
C ALA A 511 17.70 -11.43 18.81
#